data_e1bcf87da2373497048cdfb93acc86d3
#
_entry.id   e1bcf87da2373497048cdfb93acc86d3
#
_cell.length_a   1.000
_cell.length_b   1.000
_cell.length_c   1.000
_cell.angle_alpha   90.00
_cell.angle_beta   90.00
_cell.angle_gamma   90.00
#
_symmetry.space_group_name_H-M   'P 1'
#
loop_
_entity.id
_entity.type
_entity.pdbx_description
1 polymer ?
#
loop_
_entity_poly.entity_id
_entity_poly.type
_entity_poly.pdbx_seq_one_letter_code
_entity_poly.pdbx_strand_id
1 'polypeptide(L)'
;MQSRYFARIYFIILFVISMTESHIFNFMTLNLFLAYVLFELCLLLKLFKPVKAFEWPLFIVFGLIFLLLVPNTFYMITDLIHLNQFQFNFLAGLNITEWIYFTYLILGVLLAIYLTILIFLEIAHFTSYVWLNRLLIVILMFLNGLGIYIGRFLRLHTVYLLNAPLKIVKEVFLIIDVKALLFVVLMVLIQATVILFVKGVRLYQ
;
A
#
# COMPACT_ATOMS: atom_id res chain seq x y z
N MET A 1 6.15 12.22 16.25
CA MET A 1 6.22 10.93 17.00
C MET A 1 4.84 10.31 17.22
N GLN A 2 3.85 11.04 17.68
CA GLN A 2 2.50 10.52 18.01
C GLN A 2 1.83 9.77 16.85
N SER A 3 1.88 10.29 15.59
CA SER A 3 1.25 9.67 14.42
C SER A 3 1.72 8.23 14.13
N ARG A 4 3.00 7.92 14.41
CA ARG A 4 3.55 6.57 14.24
C ARG A 4 3.01 5.59 15.30
N TYR A 5 2.82 6.06 16.55
CA TYR A 5 2.21 5.25 17.61
C TYR A 5 0.75 4.96 17.30
N PHE A 6 -0.02 5.96 16.80
CA PHE A 6 -1.39 5.72 16.35
C PHE A 6 -1.46 4.63 15.27
N ALA A 7 -0.58 4.69 14.26
CA ALA A 7 -0.53 3.67 13.22
C ALA A 7 -0.32 2.27 13.80
N ARG A 8 0.64 2.12 14.74
CA ARG A 8 0.96 0.84 15.40
C ARG A 8 -0.18 0.30 16.24
N ILE A 9 -0.79 1.14 17.08
CA ILE A 9 -1.91 0.73 17.94
C ILE A 9 -3.10 0.32 17.06
N TYR A 10 -3.43 1.13 16.06
CA TYR A 10 -4.55 0.85 15.17
C TYR A 10 -4.34 -0.43 14.36
N PHE A 11 -3.11 -0.65 13.87
CA PHE A 11 -2.73 -1.90 13.23
C PHE A 11 -2.92 -3.10 14.17
N ILE A 12 -2.41 -3.04 15.40
CA ILE A 12 -2.52 -4.15 16.36
C ILE A 12 -3.99 -4.50 16.62
N ILE A 13 -4.84 -3.49 16.81
CA ILE A 13 -6.28 -3.71 17.04
C ILE A 13 -6.91 -4.44 15.85
N LEU A 14 -6.73 -3.93 14.62
CA LEU A 14 -7.30 -4.55 13.43
C LEU A 14 -6.71 -5.94 13.15
N PHE A 15 -5.41 -6.12 13.41
CA PHE A 15 -4.75 -7.40 13.20
C PHE A 15 -5.25 -8.47 14.16
N VAL A 16 -5.46 -8.14 15.44
CA VAL A 16 -6.08 -9.04 16.42
C VAL A 16 -7.51 -9.40 15.99
N ILE A 17 -8.31 -8.41 15.59
CA ILE A 17 -9.67 -8.67 15.07
C ILE A 17 -9.62 -9.61 13.86
N SER A 18 -8.67 -9.40 12.94
CA SER A 18 -8.53 -10.24 11.74
C SER A 18 -8.16 -11.69 12.04
N MET A 19 -7.50 -11.94 13.17
CA MET A 19 -7.15 -13.29 13.60
C MET A 19 -8.31 -14.04 14.25
N THR A 20 -9.27 -13.31 14.84
CA THR A 20 -10.44 -13.91 15.48
C THR A 20 -11.55 -14.24 14.49
N GLU A 21 -11.68 -13.47 13.41
CA GLU A 21 -12.73 -13.59 12.39
C GLU A 21 -12.23 -14.28 11.11
N SER A 22 -11.85 -15.57 11.21
CA SER A 22 -11.07 -16.28 10.20
C SER A 22 -11.81 -16.71 8.92
N HIS A 23 -13.11 -16.42 8.73
CA HIS A 23 -13.87 -17.13 7.70
C HIS A 23 -14.13 -16.38 6.38
N ILE A 24 -14.22 -15.06 6.33
CA ILE A 24 -14.61 -14.34 5.10
C ILE A 24 -13.45 -13.56 4.46
N PHE A 25 -12.58 -12.94 5.26
CA PHE A 25 -11.50 -12.10 4.74
C PHE A 25 -10.10 -12.53 5.19
N ASN A 26 -9.77 -13.82 5.07
CA ASN A 26 -8.43 -14.33 5.40
C ASN A 26 -7.29 -13.59 4.71
N PHE A 27 -7.54 -13.11 3.47
CA PHE A 27 -6.57 -12.31 2.72
C PHE A 27 -6.27 -10.97 3.42
N MET A 28 -7.22 -10.43 4.20
CA MET A 28 -7.06 -9.12 4.84
C MET A 28 -6.01 -9.14 5.95
N THR A 29 -5.89 -10.25 6.68
CA THR A 29 -4.84 -10.44 7.69
C THR A 29 -3.45 -10.29 7.07
N LEU A 30 -3.21 -10.95 5.94
CA LEU A 30 -1.95 -10.87 5.22
C LEU A 30 -1.72 -9.46 4.66
N ASN A 31 -2.74 -8.85 4.06
CA ASN A 31 -2.64 -7.51 3.48
C ASN A 31 -2.35 -6.45 4.54
N LEU A 32 -3.02 -6.51 5.71
CA LEU A 32 -2.74 -5.65 6.87
C LEU A 32 -1.28 -5.81 7.33
N PHE A 33 -0.82 -7.05 7.46
CA PHE A 33 0.56 -7.33 7.88
C PHE A 33 1.58 -6.76 6.89
N LEU A 34 1.41 -7.02 5.60
CA LEU A 34 2.34 -6.53 4.57
C LEU A 34 2.35 -5.00 4.48
N ALA A 35 1.19 -4.36 4.60
CA ALA A 35 1.07 -2.90 4.62
C ALA A 35 1.82 -2.30 5.83
N TYR A 36 1.69 -2.93 6.99
CA TYR A 36 2.36 -2.48 8.21
C TYR A 36 3.88 -2.72 8.16
N VAL A 37 4.32 -3.90 7.69
CA VAL A 37 5.74 -4.20 7.51
C VAL A 37 6.41 -3.17 6.60
N LEU A 38 5.77 -2.81 5.50
CA LEU A 38 6.29 -1.78 4.61
C LEU A 38 6.44 -0.42 5.30
N PHE A 39 5.47 -0.04 6.12
CA PHE A 39 5.56 1.20 6.89
C PHE A 39 6.78 1.20 7.83
N GLU A 40 7.01 0.12 8.58
CA GLU A 40 8.18 -0.01 9.44
C GLU A 40 9.50 -0.02 8.63
N LEU A 41 9.53 -0.71 7.48
CA LEU A 41 10.68 -0.68 6.57
C LEU A 41 10.97 0.74 6.06
N CYS A 42 9.93 1.53 5.77
CA CYS A 42 10.11 2.93 5.37
C CYS A 42 10.80 3.76 6.46
N LEU A 43 10.44 3.53 7.73
CA LEU A 43 11.11 4.21 8.85
C LEU A 43 12.58 3.80 8.99
N LEU A 44 12.89 2.53 8.68
CA LEU A 44 14.25 2.01 8.72
C LEU A 44 15.13 2.50 7.55
N LEU A 45 14.53 2.86 6.40
CA LEU A 45 15.28 3.37 5.23
C LEU A 45 16.24 4.52 5.59
N LYS A 46 15.83 5.40 6.49
CA LYS A 46 16.69 6.51 6.95
C LYS A 46 17.89 6.04 7.76
N LEU A 47 17.75 4.93 8.50
CA LEU A 47 18.85 4.36 9.29
C LEU A 47 19.88 3.67 8.40
N PHE A 48 19.44 3.10 7.28
CA PHE A 48 20.33 2.45 6.31
C PHE A 48 20.90 3.39 5.25
N LYS A 49 20.63 4.70 5.35
CA LYS A 49 21.17 5.67 4.39
C LYS A 49 22.71 5.64 4.41
N PRO A 50 23.35 5.34 3.26
CA PRO A 50 24.79 5.13 3.22
C PRO A 50 25.54 6.43 3.47
N VAL A 51 26.55 6.38 4.34
CA VAL A 51 27.52 7.43 4.60
C VAL A 51 28.82 7.09 3.88
N LYS A 52 29.20 5.81 3.84
CA LYS A 52 30.41 5.29 3.22
C LYS A 52 30.09 4.47 1.98
N ALA A 53 31.04 4.40 1.03
CA ALA A 53 30.84 3.70 -0.24
C ALA A 53 30.49 2.20 -0.06
N PHE A 54 31.04 1.51 0.94
CA PHE A 54 30.79 0.10 1.18
C PHE A 54 29.38 -0.20 1.76
N GLU A 55 28.64 0.80 2.21
CA GLU A 55 27.28 0.66 2.75
C GLU A 55 26.22 0.65 1.64
N TRP A 56 26.57 1.10 0.42
CA TRP A 56 25.67 1.15 -0.72
C TRP A 56 25.03 -0.20 -1.08
N PRO A 57 25.75 -1.32 -1.11
CA PRO A 57 25.12 -2.60 -1.45
C PRO A 57 23.98 -2.97 -0.52
N LEU A 58 24.16 -2.78 0.79
CA LEU A 58 23.11 -3.03 1.78
C LEU A 58 21.90 -2.09 1.59
N PHE A 59 22.15 -0.81 1.34
CA PHE A 59 21.10 0.17 1.09
C PHE A 59 20.31 -0.16 -0.19
N ILE A 60 20.99 -0.59 -1.25
CA ILE A 60 20.35 -0.99 -2.52
C ILE A 60 19.45 -2.20 -2.30
N VAL A 61 19.93 -3.25 -1.62
CA VAL A 61 19.13 -4.45 -1.31
C VAL A 61 17.90 -4.08 -0.48
N PHE A 62 18.09 -3.27 0.56
CA PHE A 62 16.99 -2.82 1.41
C PHE A 62 15.98 -1.95 0.65
N GLY A 63 16.48 -1.05 -0.21
CA GLY A 63 15.65 -0.23 -1.09
C GLY A 63 14.85 -1.04 -2.11
N LEU A 64 15.45 -2.09 -2.69
CA LEU A 64 14.75 -3.00 -3.59
C LEU A 64 13.63 -3.76 -2.87
N ILE A 65 13.89 -4.28 -1.66
CA ILE A 65 12.84 -4.94 -0.84
C ILE A 65 11.71 -3.95 -0.56
N PHE A 66 12.04 -2.71 -0.17
CA PHE A 66 11.06 -1.67 0.05
C PHE A 66 10.22 -1.42 -1.22
N LEU A 67 10.84 -1.21 -2.37
CA LEU A 67 10.14 -0.95 -3.64
C LEU A 67 9.22 -2.10 -4.06
N LEU A 68 9.62 -3.34 -3.86
CA LEU A 68 8.81 -4.52 -4.17
C LEU A 68 7.59 -4.65 -3.25
N LEU A 69 7.68 -4.17 -2.02
CA LEU A 69 6.59 -4.22 -1.05
C LEU A 69 5.67 -3.00 -1.10
N VAL A 70 6.12 -1.87 -1.68
CA VAL A 70 5.36 -0.60 -1.74
C VAL A 70 3.91 -0.76 -2.21
N PRO A 71 3.59 -1.57 -3.22
CA PRO A 71 2.22 -1.74 -3.66
C PRO A 71 1.28 -2.32 -2.59
N ASN A 72 1.81 -3.08 -1.61
CA ASN A 72 0.96 -3.77 -0.63
C ASN A 72 0.20 -2.81 0.30
N THR A 73 0.74 -1.61 0.60
CA THR A 73 -0.01 -0.62 1.39
C THR A 73 -1.25 -0.16 0.66
N PHE A 74 -1.11 0.26 -0.58
CA PHE A 74 -2.22 0.82 -1.34
C PHE A 74 -3.13 -0.27 -1.94
N TYR A 75 -2.66 -1.51 -2.02
CA TYR A 75 -3.39 -2.67 -2.51
C TYR A 75 -4.73 -2.88 -1.77
N MET A 76 -4.75 -2.64 -0.47
CA MET A 76 -5.94 -2.79 0.38
C MET A 76 -7.13 -1.91 -0.08
N ILE A 77 -6.89 -0.80 -0.78
CA ILE A 77 -7.98 0.03 -1.32
C ILE A 77 -8.77 -0.75 -2.36
N THR A 78 -8.10 -1.60 -3.14
CA THR A 78 -8.77 -2.45 -4.13
C THR A 78 -9.52 -3.62 -3.50
N ASP A 79 -9.30 -3.91 -2.21
CA ASP A 79 -10.06 -4.94 -1.49
C ASP A 79 -11.51 -4.54 -1.27
N LEU A 80 -11.87 -3.25 -1.43
CA LEU A 80 -13.27 -2.80 -1.45
C LEU A 80 -14.13 -3.53 -2.48
N ILE A 81 -13.53 -4.08 -3.55
CA ILE A 81 -14.22 -4.90 -4.53
C ILE A 81 -14.89 -6.13 -3.88
N HIS A 82 -14.34 -6.63 -2.77
CA HIS A 82 -14.91 -7.77 -2.05
C HIS A 82 -16.25 -7.47 -1.38
N LEU A 83 -16.68 -6.20 -1.32
CA LEU A 83 -18.03 -5.84 -0.91
C LEU A 83 -19.10 -6.41 -1.86
N ASN A 84 -18.75 -6.76 -3.10
CA ASN A 84 -19.65 -7.43 -4.04
C ASN A 84 -20.09 -8.84 -3.61
N GLN A 85 -19.45 -9.42 -2.59
CA GLN A 85 -19.85 -10.69 -1.99
C GLN A 85 -21.13 -10.55 -1.14
N PHE A 86 -21.53 -9.32 -0.79
CA PHE A 86 -22.73 -9.01 -0.02
C PHE A 86 -23.77 -8.34 -0.89
N GLN A 87 -25.04 -8.66 -0.63
CA GLN A 87 -26.14 -8.11 -1.44
C GLN A 87 -26.62 -6.74 -0.95
N PHE A 88 -26.38 -6.39 0.32
CA PHE A 88 -26.85 -5.16 0.97
C PHE A 88 -28.33 -4.85 0.64
N ASN A 89 -29.22 -5.83 0.84
CA ASN A 89 -30.62 -5.65 0.54
C ASN A 89 -31.32 -4.82 1.62
N PHE A 90 -31.43 -3.52 1.39
CA PHE A 90 -32.05 -2.56 2.31
C PHE A 90 -33.53 -2.80 2.53
N LEU A 91 -34.26 -3.46 1.60
CA LEU A 91 -35.67 -3.79 1.72
C LEU A 91 -35.91 -5.00 2.63
N ALA A 92 -34.91 -5.86 2.79
CA ALA A 92 -34.99 -7.02 3.69
C ALA A 92 -34.67 -6.67 5.16
N GLY A 93 -34.40 -5.41 5.46
CA GLY A 93 -34.01 -4.93 6.79
C GLY A 93 -32.51 -4.93 7.03
N LEU A 94 -32.09 -4.69 8.28
CA LEU A 94 -30.70 -4.59 8.68
C LEU A 94 -30.06 -5.97 8.85
N ASN A 95 -29.11 -6.31 7.98
CA ASN A 95 -28.24 -7.47 8.17
C ASN A 95 -26.94 -7.03 8.88
N ILE A 96 -26.90 -7.20 10.20
CA ILE A 96 -25.77 -6.74 11.02
C ILE A 96 -24.43 -7.36 10.60
N THR A 97 -24.43 -8.60 10.11
CA THR A 97 -23.22 -9.32 9.67
C THR A 97 -22.58 -8.62 8.48
N GLU A 98 -23.37 -8.22 7.48
CA GLU A 98 -22.85 -7.48 6.32
C GLU A 98 -22.23 -6.14 6.72
N TRP A 99 -22.86 -5.43 7.67
CA TRP A 99 -22.36 -4.16 8.17
C TRP A 99 -21.09 -4.30 9.02
N ILE A 100 -20.95 -5.39 9.78
CA ILE A 100 -19.70 -5.69 10.51
C ILE A 100 -18.55 -5.88 9.50
N TYR A 101 -18.74 -6.68 8.44
CA TYR A 101 -17.71 -6.89 7.43
C TYR A 101 -17.40 -5.63 6.61
N PHE A 102 -18.45 -4.87 6.26
CA PHE A 102 -18.26 -3.56 5.63
C PHE A 102 -17.39 -2.65 6.48
N THR A 103 -17.74 -2.52 7.77
CA THR A 103 -16.99 -1.67 8.71
C THR A 103 -15.55 -2.13 8.84
N TYR A 104 -15.32 -3.43 9.02
CA TYR A 104 -13.99 -4.00 9.12
C TYR A 104 -13.14 -3.72 7.87
N LEU A 105 -13.69 -3.91 6.68
CA LEU A 105 -13.01 -3.63 5.42
C LEU A 105 -12.67 -2.14 5.26
N ILE A 106 -13.60 -1.25 5.57
CA ILE A 106 -13.38 0.20 5.53
C ILE A 106 -12.30 0.62 6.53
N LEU A 107 -12.31 0.09 7.76
CA LEU A 107 -11.29 0.40 8.76
C LEU A 107 -9.89 -0.04 8.29
N GLY A 108 -9.78 -1.19 7.64
CA GLY A 108 -8.51 -1.64 7.04
C GLY A 108 -8.04 -0.73 5.92
N VAL A 109 -8.95 -0.30 5.03
CA VAL A 109 -8.63 0.66 3.96
C VAL A 109 -8.20 2.01 4.52
N LEU A 110 -8.87 2.52 5.56
CA LEU A 110 -8.47 3.77 6.23
C LEU A 110 -7.07 3.67 6.85
N LEU A 111 -6.74 2.53 7.46
CA LEU A 111 -5.38 2.29 7.95
C LEU A 111 -4.38 2.28 6.78
N ALA A 112 -4.67 1.60 5.69
CA ALA A 112 -3.81 1.55 4.51
C ALA A 112 -3.53 2.94 3.91
N ILE A 113 -4.56 3.78 3.80
CA ILE A 113 -4.44 5.18 3.39
C ILE A 113 -3.55 5.95 4.37
N TYR A 114 -3.77 5.78 5.67
CA TYR A 114 -2.99 6.45 6.70
C TYR A 114 -1.51 6.05 6.65
N LEU A 115 -1.21 4.75 6.52
CA LEU A 115 0.16 4.26 6.35
C LEU A 115 0.82 4.82 5.09
N THR A 116 0.09 4.86 3.97
CA THR A 116 0.57 5.46 2.71
C THR A 116 0.92 6.94 2.89
N ILE A 117 0.08 7.69 3.59
CA ILE A 117 0.35 9.10 3.91
C ILE A 117 1.65 9.22 4.72
N LEU A 118 1.83 8.40 5.75
CA LEU A 118 3.03 8.44 6.58
C LEU A 118 4.28 8.09 5.78
N ILE A 119 4.22 7.09 4.89
CA ILE A 119 5.31 6.73 3.98
C ILE A 119 5.66 7.92 3.07
N PHE A 120 4.67 8.55 2.44
CA PHE A 120 4.92 9.70 1.57
C PHE A 120 5.50 10.89 2.33
N LEU A 121 5.10 11.10 3.58
CA LEU A 121 5.69 12.13 4.45
C LEU A 121 7.15 11.82 4.81
N GLU A 122 7.49 10.56 5.07
CA GLU A 122 8.89 10.16 5.30
C GLU A 122 9.75 10.35 4.05
N ILE A 123 9.23 9.99 2.87
CA ILE A 123 9.92 10.19 1.59
C ILE A 123 10.04 11.68 1.23
N ALA A 124 9.04 12.50 1.57
CA ALA A 124 9.10 13.96 1.35
C ALA A 124 10.26 14.64 2.08
N HIS A 125 10.79 14.01 3.13
CA HIS A 125 11.93 14.48 3.92
C HIS A 125 13.13 13.52 3.87
N PHE A 126 13.19 12.66 2.84
CA PHE A 126 14.25 11.65 2.73
C PHE A 126 15.61 12.24 2.34
N THR A 127 15.62 13.18 1.42
CA THR A 127 16.84 13.90 1.00
C THR A 127 16.73 15.40 1.28
N SER A 128 17.86 16.12 1.18
CA SER A 128 17.88 17.58 1.25
C SER A 128 17.30 18.25 0.00
N TYR A 129 17.18 17.53 -1.11
CA TYR A 129 16.69 18.05 -2.38
C TYR A 129 15.16 17.84 -2.52
N VAL A 130 14.40 18.92 -2.36
CA VAL A 130 12.92 18.88 -2.40
C VAL A 130 12.39 18.33 -3.73
N TRP A 131 13.02 18.71 -4.85
CA TRP A 131 12.59 18.23 -6.18
C TRP A 131 12.76 16.71 -6.32
N LEU A 132 13.88 16.16 -5.79
CA LEU A 132 14.15 14.72 -5.83
C LEU A 132 13.13 13.95 -4.98
N ASN A 133 12.82 14.45 -3.79
CA ASN A 133 11.80 13.84 -2.93
C ASN A 133 10.41 13.82 -3.60
N ARG A 134 10.03 14.91 -4.30
CA ARG A 134 8.78 14.96 -5.08
C ARG A 134 8.79 13.96 -6.23
N LEU A 135 9.91 13.86 -6.97
CA LEU A 135 10.07 12.89 -8.04
C LEU A 135 9.93 11.45 -7.51
N LEU A 136 10.58 11.14 -6.39
CA LEU A 136 10.47 9.82 -5.73
C LEU A 136 9.02 9.50 -5.37
N ILE A 137 8.26 10.45 -4.83
CA ILE A 137 6.84 10.23 -4.52
C ILE A 137 6.03 9.92 -5.79
N VAL A 138 6.25 10.66 -6.88
CA VAL A 138 5.56 10.40 -8.16
C VAL A 138 5.91 9.01 -8.69
N ILE A 139 7.18 8.62 -8.67
CA ILE A 139 7.62 7.29 -9.07
C ILE A 139 6.96 6.21 -8.20
N LEU A 140 6.92 6.39 -6.88
CA LEU A 140 6.28 5.46 -5.96
C LEU A 140 4.78 5.33 -6.23
N MET A 141 4.08 6.42 -6.55
CA MET A 141 2.66 6.37 -6.93
C MET A 141 2.43 5.51 -8.17
N PHE A 142 3.29 5.67 -9.18
CA PHE A 142 3.26 4.84 -10.39
C PHE A 142 3.57 3.37 -10.11
N LEU A 143 4.60 3.10 -9.32
CA LEU A 143 4.98 1.74 -8.93
C LEU A 143 3.89 1.06 -8.10
N ASN A 144 3.21 1.81 -7.22
CA ASN A 144 2.03 1.33 -6.51
C ASN A 144 0.94 0.88 -7.50
N GLY A 145 0.55 1.74 -8.43
CA GLY A 145 -0.48 1.41 -9.42
C GLY A 145 -0.12 0.19 -10.27
N LEU A 146 1.13 0.14 -10.75
CA LEU A 146 1.64 -0.98 -11.54
C LEU A 146 1.70 -2.29 -10.73
N GLY A 147 2.23 -2.25 -9.52
CA GLY A 147 2.32 -3.42 -8.65
C GLY A 147 0.96 -3.96 -8.24
N ILE A 148 -0.03 -3.09 -8.02
CA ILE A 148 -1.42 -3.49 -7.76
C ILE A 148 -2.00 -4.19 -9.00
N TYR A 149 -1.77 -3.63 -10.20
CA TYR A 149 -2.21 -4.28 -11.44
C TYR A 149 -1.62 -5.68 -11.60
N ILE A 150 -0.31 -5.80 -11.40
CA ILE A 150 0.40 -7.08 -11.49
C ILE A 150 -0.13 -8.08 -10.46
N GLY A 151 -0.28 -7.67 -9.21
CA GLY A 151 -0.77 -8.55 -8.15
C GLY A 151 -2.22 -8.97 -8.32
N ARG A 152 -3.11 -8.03 -8.72
CA ARG A 152 -4.56 -8.26 -8.79
C ARG A 152 -5.00 -8.99 -10.06
N PHE A 153 -4.45 -8.62 -11.21
CA PHE A 153 -4.91 -9.12 -12.50
C PHE A 153 -4.01 -10.21 -13.09
N LEU A 154 -2.70 -10.10 -12.92
CA LEU A 154 -1.77 -11.11 -13.39
C LEU A 154 -1.51 -12.21 -12.35
N ARG A 155 -1.94 -12.00 -11.09
CA ARG A 155 -1.73 -12.93 -9.97
C ARG A 155 -0.26 -13.33 -9.78
N LEU A 156 0.66 -12.46 -10.19
CA LEU A 156 2.08 -12.66 -10.03
C LEU A 156 2.47 -12.16 -8.62
N HIS A 157 2.77 -13.10 -7.72
CA HIS A 157 3.26 -12.77 -6.40
C HIS A 157 4.76 -12.44 -6.44
N THR A 158 5.19 -11.55 -5.57
CA THR A 158 6.61 -11.13 -5.43
C THR A 158 7.57 -12.31 -5.30
N VAL A 159 7.10 -13.45 -4.75
CA VAL A 159 7.87 -14.70 -4.62
C VAL A 159 8.32 -15.25 -5.97
N TYR A 160 7.52 -15.09 -7.03
CA TYR A 160 7.90 -15.55 -8.37
C TYR A 160 9.06 -14.74 -8.98
N LEU A 161 9.21 -13.46 -8.57
CA LEU A 161 10.36 -12.64 -8.95
C LEU A 161 11.69 -13.19 -8.42
N LEU A 162 11.67 -13.90 -7.29
CA LEU A 162 12.88 -14.55 -6.75
C LEU A 162 13.29 -15.77 -7.56
N ASN A 163 12.33 -16.49 -8.16
CA ASN A 163 12.59 -17.74 -8.88
C ASN A 163 12.92 -17.53 -10.36
N ALA A 164 12.30 -16.54 -11.03
CA ALA A 164 12.48 -16.30 -12.46
C ALA A 164 12.32 -14.80 -12.82
N PRO A 165 13.21 -13.91 -12.35
CA PRO A 165 13.03 -12.46 -12.45
C PRO A 165 12.91 -11.97 -13.90
N LEU A 166 13.77 -12.45 -14.81
CA LEU A 166 13.78 -12.02 -16.22
C LEU A 166 12.53 -12.46 -16.97
N LYS A 167 12.01 -13.66 -16.68
CA LYS A 167 10.79 -14.17 -17.29
C LYS A 167 9.59 -13.31 -16.89
N ILE A 168 9.47 -12.97 -15.61
CA ILE A 168 8.36 -12.16 -15.09
C ILE A 168 8.42 -10.73 -15.63
N VAL A 169 9.61 -10.12 -15.65
CA VAL A 169 9.77 -8.78 -16.23
C VAL A 169 9.34 -8.77 -17.69
N LYS A 170 9.76 -9.79 -18.48
CA LYS A 170 9.35 -9.91 -19.88
C LYS A 170 7.83 -10.13 -20.04
N GLU A 171 7.22 -10.99 -19.22
CA GLU A 171 5.78 -11.22 -19.23
C GLU A 171 5.01 -9.94 -18.90
N VAL A 172 5.43 -9.20 -17.88
CA VAL A 172 4.81 -7.93 -17.49
C VAL A 172 4.87 -6.91 -18.64
N PHE A 173 6.03 -6.76 -19.30
CA PHE A 173 6.15 -5.85 -20.44
C PHE A 173 5.29 -6.24 -21.64
N LEU A 174 5.06 -7.53 -21.87
CA LEU A 174 4.22 -8.03 -22.97
C LEU A 174 2.71 -7.86 -22.70
N ILE A 175 2.30 -7.80 -21.43
CA ILE A 175 0.89 -7.78 -21.02
C ILE A 175 0.42 -6.35 -20.70
N ILE A 176 1.32 -5.38 -20.55
CA ILE A 176 0.94 -3.97 -20.34
C ILE A 176 0.26 -3.45 -21.60
N ASP A 177 -1.05 -3.38 -21.55
CA ASP A 177 -1.92 -2.78 -22.56
C ASP A 177 -2.44 -1.40 -22.10
N VAL A 178 -3.24 -0.77 -22.95
CA VAL A 178 -3.87 0.52 -22.65
C VAL A 178 -4.75 0.43 -21.39
N LYS A 179 -5.39 -0.72 -21.12
CA LYS A 179 -6.23 -0.90 -19.92
C LYS A 179 -5.39 -0.95 -18.65
N ALA A 180 -4.23 -1.62 -18.71
CA ALA A 180 -3.26 -1.60 -17.62
C ALA A 180 -2.79 -0.18 -17.30
N LEU A 181 -2.44 0.59 -18.34
CA LEU A 181 -2.02 1.98 -18.17
C LEU A 181 -3.14 2.85 -17.57
N LEU A 182 -4.37 2.72 -18.06
CA LEU A 182 -5.52 3.43 -17.51
C LEU A 182 -5.74 3.06 -16.03
N PHE A 183 -5.63 1.78 -15.67
CA PHE A 183 -5.73 1.36 -14.27
C PHE A 183 -4.65 2.02 -13.40
N VAL A 184 -3.40 2.04 -13.86
CA VAL A 184 -2.30 2.72 -13.15
C VAL A 184 -2.61 4.20 -12.95
N VAL A 185 -3.10 4.90 -13.99
CA VAL A 185 -3.49 6.31 -13.91
C VAL A 185 -4.61 6.51 -12.87
N LEU A 186 -5.62 5.65 -12.83
CA LEU A 186 -6.68 5.72 -11.82
C LEU A 186 -6.12 5.56 -10.40
N MET A 187 -5.20 4.62 -10.18
CA MET A 187 -4.55 4.45 -8.88
C MET A 187 -3.69 5.67 -8.51
N VAL A 188 -3.00 6.27 -9.46
CA VAL A 188 -2.24 7.52 -9.24
C VAL A 188 -3.18 8.66 -8.87
N LEU A 189 -4.32 8.80 -9.53
CA LEU A 189 -5.32 9.84 -9.23
C LEU A 189 -5.86 9.73 -7.80
N ILE A 190 -6.18 8.51 -7.33
CA ILE A 190 -6.63 8.30 -5.93
C ILE A 190 -5.52 8.72 -4.95
N GLN A 191 -4.28 8.30 -5.18
CA GLN A 191 -3.14 8.66 -4.33
C GLN A 191 -2.89 10.18 -4.34
N ALA A 192 -2.97 10.82 -5.50
CA ALA A 192 -2.83 12.27 -5.63
C ALA A 192 -3.93 13.01 -4.85
N THR A 193 -5.17 12.54 -4.92
CA THR A 193 -6.31 13.08 -4.14
C THR A 193 -6.04 12.99 -2.64
N VAL A 194 -5.56 11.86 -2.15
CA VAL A 194 -5.18 11.68 -0.73
C VAL A 194 -4.10 12.70 -0.32
N ILE A 195 -3.07 12.91 -1.16
CA ILE A 195 -2.01 13.90 -0.88
C ILE A 195 -2.58 15.32 -0.86
N LEU A 196 -3.50 15.65 -1.78
CA LEU A 196 -4.14 16.96 -1.84
C LEU A 196 -4.97 17.23 -0.58
N PHE A 197 -5.72 16.23 -0.09
CA PHE A 197 -6.49 16.38 1.16
C PHE A 197 -5.58 16.63 2.36
N VAL A 198 -4.47 15.87 2.48
CA VAL A 198 -3.49 16.09 3.55
C VAL A 198 -2.89 17.49 3.50
N LYS A 199 -2.58 18.00 2.28
CA LYS A 199 -2.10 19.38 2.13
C LYS A 199 -3.17 20.39 2.50
N GLY A 200 -4.43 20.18 2.07
CA GLY A 200 -5.54 21.05 2.41
C GLY A 200 -5.76 21.20 3.91
N VAL A 201 -5.73 20.09 4.65
CA VAL A 201 -5.85 20.12 6.12
C VAL A 201 -4.69 20.86 6.77
N ARG A 202 -3.45 20.71 6.25
CA ARG A 202 -2.28 21.43 6.80
C ARG A 202 -2.30 22.94 6.54
N LEU A 203 -2.94 23.39 5.47
CA LEU A 203 -3.07 24.82 5.17
C LEU A 203 -4.10 25.50 6.04
N TYR A 204 -4.99 24.73 6.68
CA TYR A 204 -6.00 25.26 7.60
C TYR A 204 -5.45 25.46 9.03
N GLN A 205 -4.34 24.81 9.39
CA GLN A 205 -3.64 24.94 10.66
C GLN A 205 -2.61 26.08 10.61
#